data_897c4c80537caf4aac166890ccafcd63
#
_entry.id   897c4c80537caf4aac166890ccafcd63
#
_cell.length_a   1.000
_cell.length_b   1.000
_cell.length_c   1.000
_cell.angle_alpha   90.00
_cell.angle_beta   90.00
_cell.angle_gamma   90.00
#
_symmetry.space_group_name_H-M   'P 1'
#
loop_
_entity.id
_entity.type
_entity.pdbx_description
1 polymer ?
#
loop_
_entity_poly.entity_id
_entity_poly.type
_entity_poly.pdbx_seq_one_letter_code
_entity_poly.pdbx_strand_id
1 'polypeptide(L)'
;MSLIPLMLGEYNISADYASWLASVFYGGLLIGAMFFERIVRNVGHRKAFVGSLAAFSLTIIVLPIIPNGMVWLVARFIAGIAVAGVFVIVESWLMSGDEASRAKRLSLYMLSLYGGSALGQFGIGILGVSGGVPFIAITTLILMAMLVLLFIDCEQPNSHESTALSFKQISKLSHAAIIGCVVSGLTLGAIYGLMPVELANRKISHQDIGTLMALVILGGMLVQPMVTTLNKYMARTVLMAFFCILGIFSIGLTFVSSSAVVLAAALFLLGMATFALYPIAINLGCEGLDERFIVSATQVMLFSYSVGSVAGPVVADKFMGQMHGLLGYLFAALLATCIYMLIAATKSKHQMAAGL
;
A
#
# COMPACT_ATOMS: atom_id res chain seq x y z
N MET A 1 0.59 -7.48 -7.57
CA MET A 1 0.47 -6.16 -8.21
C MET A 1 1.49 -6.03 -9.34
N SER A 2 2.77 -6.12 -9.06
CA SER A 2 3.87 -5.87 -10.02
C SER A 2 3.91 -6.79 -11.25
N LEU A 3 3.41 -8.02 -11.14
CA LEU A 3 3.40 -9.01 -12.23
C LEU A 3 2.46 -8.63 -13.39
N ILE A 4 1.23 -8.20 -13.06
CA ILE A 4 0.15 -7.99 -14.05
C ILE A 4 0.51 -6.96 -15.11
N PRO A 5 1.06 -5.76 -14.77
CA PRO A 5 1.48 -4.80 -15.78
C PRO A 5 2.56 -5.33 -16.74
N LEU A 6 3.44 -6.22 -16.26
CA LEU A 6 4.52 -6.80 -17.07
C LEU A 6 3.99 -7.86 -18.06
N MET A 7 2.81 -8.45 -17.79
CA MET A 7 2.22 -9.51 -18.62
C MET A 7 1.28 -8.97 -19.71
N LEU A 8 0.96 -7.68 -19.75
CA LEU A 8 0.00 -7.12 -20.71
C LEU A 8 0.39 -7.41 -22.16
N GLY A 9 1.67 -7.24 -22.49
CA GLY A 9 2.18 -7.51 -23.83
C GLY A 9 2.07 -8.98 -24.25
N GLU A 10 2.29 -9.92 -23.33
CA GLU A 10 2.15 -11.36 -23.56
C GLU A 10 0.71 -11.74 -23.94
N TYR A 11 -0.27 -11.07 -23.35
CA TYR A 11 -1.69 -11.30 -23.58
C TYR A 11 -2.31 -10.38 -24.64
N ASN A 12 -1.49 -9.63 -25.40
CA ASN A 12 -1.93 -8.66 -26.42
C ASN A 12 -2.92 -7.61 -25.87
N ILE A 13 -2.76 -7.21 -24.60
CA ILE A 13 -3.51 -6.13 -23.96
C ILE A 13 -2.67 -4.85 -24.02
N SER A 14 -3.28 -3.72 -24.40
CA SER A 14 -2.59 -2.43 -24.46
C SER A 14 -1.95 -2.06 -23.11
N ALA A 15 -0.74 -1.49 -23.17
CA ALA A 15 -0.01 -1.01 -21.99
C ALA A 15 -0.77 0.08 -21.22
N ASP A 16 -1.69 0.80 -21.88
CA ASP A 16 -2.53 1.83 -21.25
C ASP A 16 -3.41 1.29 -20.12
N TYR A 17 -3.67 -0.03 -20.12
CA TYR A 17 -4.40 -0.67 -19.04
C TYR A 17 -3.60 -0.78 -17.73
N ALA A 18 -2.27 -0.62 -17.73
CA ALA A 18 -1.42 -0.85 -16.55
C ALA A 18 -1.84 0.04 -15.36
N SER A 19 -2.00 1.34 -15.60
CA SER A 19 -2.41 2.31 -14.58
C SER A 19 -3.84 2.05 -14.09
N TRP A 20 -4.75 1.77 -15.01
CA TRP A 20 -6.15 1.47 -14.68
C TRP A 20 -6.31 0.18 -13.88
N LEU A 21 -5.59 -0.89 -14.21
CA LEU A 21 -5.60 -2.17 -13.49
C LEU A 21 -5.13 -2.01 -12.04
N ALA A 22 -4.17 -1.13 -11.79
CA ALA A 22 -3.75 -0.78 -10.44
C ALA A 22 -4.82 0.06 -9.72
N SER A 23 -5.35 1.10 -10.37
CA SER A 23 -6.34 2.01 -9.79
C SER A 23 -7.65 1.32 -9.45
N VAL A 24 -8.19 0.49 -10.33
CA VAL A 24 -9.44 -0.23 -10.05
C VAL A 24 -9.28 -1.27 -8.95
N PHE A 25 -8.09 -1.86 -8.79
CA PHE A 25 -7.80 -2.73 -7.65
C PHE A 25 -7.88 -1.96 -6.33
N TYR A 26 -7.25 -0.79 -6.23
CA TYR A 26 -7.34 0.06 -5.04
C TYR A 26 -8.76 0.58 -4.83
N GLY A 27 -9.50 0.88 -5.90
CA GLY A 27 -10.93 1.21 -5.83
C GLY A 27 -11.75 0.06 -5.24
N GLY A 28 -11.50 -1.16 -5.67
CA GLY A 28 -12.10 -2.36 -5.09
C GLY A 28 -11.75 -2.55 -3.61
N LEU A 29 -10.49 -2.33 -3.25
CA LEU A 29 -10.00 -2.42 -1.88
C LEU A 29 -10.68 -1.38 -0.98
N LEU A 30 -10.81 -0.14 -1.46
CA LEU A 30 -11.51 0.94 -0.74
C LEU A 30 -12.97 0.58 -0.49
N ILE A 31 -13.69 0.17 -1.54
CA ILE A 31 -15.11 -0.20 -1.45
C ILE A 31 -15.29 -1.44 -0.57
N GLY A 32 -14.43 -2.45 -0.75
CA GLY A 32 -14.45 -3.65 0.08
C GLY A 32 -14.29 -3.33 1.56
N ALA A 33 -13.32 -2.49 1.93
CA ALA A 33 -13.11 -2.09 3.31
C ALA A 33 -14.34 -1.45 3.97
N MET A 34 -15.16 -0.72 3.20
CA MET A 34 -16.38 -0.07 3.72
C MET A 34 -17.51 -1.05 4.03
N PHE A 35 -17.60 -2.16 3.29
CA PHE A 35 -18.75 -3.07 3.39
C PHE A 35 -18.42 -4.41 4.05
N PHE A 36 -17.16 -4.80 4.11
CA PHE A 36 -16.77 -6.15 4.52
C PHE A 36 -17.07 -6.45 5.99
N GLU A 37 -17.04 -5.46 6.86
CA GLU A 37 -17.43 -5.62 8.27
C GLU A 37 -18.86 -6.14 8.40
N ARG A 38 -19.80 -5.62 7.57
CA ARG A 38 -21.19 -6.11 7.55
C ARG A 38 -21.28 -7.56 7.08
N ILE A 39 -20.47 -7.95 6.08
CA ILE A 39 -20.42 -9.32 5.58
C ILE A 39 -19.90 -10.25 6.70
N VAL A 40 -18.80 -9.89 7.34
CA VAL A 40 -18.21 -10.67 8.43
C VAL A 40 -19.20 -10.86 9.58
N ARG A 41 -19.93 -9.82 9.98
CA ARG A 41 -20.95 -9.89 11.02
C ARG A 41 -22.08 -10.86 10.68
N ASN A 42 -22.50 -10.93 9.41
CA ASN A 42 -23.62 -11.77 8.99
C ASN A 42 -23.22 -13.23 8.73
N VAL A 43 -22.03 -13.49 8.21
CA VAL A 43 -21.58 -14.82 7.73
C VAL A 43 -20.59 -15.48 8.69
N GLY A 44 -19.96 -14.68 9.56
CA GLY A 44 -18.87 -15.10 10.46
C GLY A 44 -17.49 -15.01 9.78
N HIS A 45 -16.44 -14.83 10.60
CA HIS A 45 -15.07 -14.58 10.13
C HIS A 45 -14.53 -15.68 9.22
N ARG A 46 -14.65 -16.96 9.63
CA ARG A 46 -14.09 -18.10 8.87
C ARG A 46 -14.71 -18.23 7.47
N LYS A 47 -16.04 -18.17 7.38
CA LYS A 47 -16.74 -18.30 6.09
C LYS A 47 -16.45 -17.10 5.19
N ALA A 48 -16.44 -15.89 5.75
CA ALA A 48 -16.09 -14.66 5.01
C ALA A 48 -14.65 -14.72 4.50
N PHE A 49 -13.69 -15.24 5.28
CA PHE A 49 -12.30 -15.38 4.88
C PHE A 49 -12.12 -16.38 3.74
N VAL A 50 -12.69 -17.58 3.87
CA VAL A 50 -12.65 -18.59 2.82
C VAL A 50 -13.32 -18.07 1.54
N GLY A 51 -14.46 -17.38 1.65
CA GLY A 51 -15.14 -16.75 0.52
C GLY A 51 -14.28 -15.68 -0.16
N SER A 52 -13.55 -14.86 0.62
CA SER A 52 -12.63 -13.86 0.09
C SER A 52 -11.46 -14.49 -0.66
N LEU A 53 -10.83 -15.53 -0.10
CA LEU A 53 -9.74 -16.24 -0.77
C LEU A 53 -10.23 -16.96 -2.04
N ALA A 54 -11.43 -17.55 -2.01
CA ALA A 54 -12.03 -18.18 -3.18
C ALA A 54 -12.33 -17.17 -4.30
N ALA A 55 -12.92 -16.02 -3.95
CA ALA A 55 -13.17 -14.92 -4.89
C ALA A 55 -11.85 -14.40 -5.48
N PHE A 56 -10.82 -14.20 -4.65
CA PHE A 56 -9.50 -13.75 -5.11
C PHE A 56 -8.86 -14.78 -6.04
N SER A 57 -8.89 -16.07 -5.68
CA SER A 57 -8.38 -17.16 -6.52
C SER A 57 -9.07 -17.20 -7.88
N LEU A 58 -10.41 -17.07 -7.90
CA LEU A 58 -11.19 -17.05 -9.15
C LEU A 58 -10.77 -15.89 -10.06
N THR A 59 -10.55 -14.70 -9.50
CA THR A 59 -10.09 -13.55 -10.30
C THR A 59 -8.72 -13.80 -10.93
N ILE A 60 -7.80 -14.48 -10.24
CA ILE A 60 -6.48 -14.84 -10.78
C ILE A 60 -6.60 -15.86 -11.90
N ILE A 61 -7.47 -16.85 -11.77
CA ILE A 61 -7.70 -17.89 -12.79
C ILE A 61 -8.31 -17.28 -14.05
N VAL A 62 -9.22 -16.32 -13.93
CA VAL A 62 -9.90 -15.69 -15.07
C VAL A 62 -8.92 -14.90 -15.97
N LEU A 63 -7.87 -14.31 -15.40
CA LEU A 63 -6.95 -13.46 -16.16
C LEU A 63 -6.33 -14.18 -17.38
N PRO A 64 -5.68 -15.34 -17.25
CA PRO A 64 -5.08 -16.02 -18.39
C PRO A 64 -6.11 -16.69 -19.32
N ILE A 65 -7.31 -17.03 -18.83
CA ILE A 65 -8.35 -17.70 -19.62
C ILE A 65 -9.04 -16.72 -20.57
N ILE A 66 -9.28 -15.50 -20.11
CA ILE A 66 -9.98 -14.47 -20.89
C ILE A 66 -9.08 -13.23 -21.01
N PRO A 67 -8.14 -13.21 -21.97
CA PRO A 67 -7.20 -12.12 -22.19
C PRO A 67 -7.88 -10.89 -22.81
N ASN A 68 -8.69 -10.20 -22.02
CA ASN A 68 -9.42 -9.01 -22.46
C ASN A 68 -9.25 -7.91 -21.39
N GLY A 69 -8.87 -6.71 -21.81
CA GLY A 69 -8.59 -5.59 -20.90
C GLY A 69 -9.76 -5.23 -19.98
N MET A 70 -11.00 -5.24 -20.48
CA MET A 70 -12.19 -4.94 -19.67
C MET A 70 -12.47 -6.05 -18.64
N VAL A 71 -12.30 -7.32 -19.02
CA VAL A 71 -12.42 -8.46 -18.10
C VAL A 71 -11.35 -8.37 -17.01
N TRP A 72 -10.13 -8.00 -17.38
CA TRP A 72 -9.04 -7.81 -16.42
C TRP A 72 -9.34 -6.66 -15.44
N LEU A 73 -9.91 -5.54 -15.90
CA LEU A 73 -10.34 -4.45 -15.02
C LEU A 73 -11.39 -4.92 -14.00
N VAL A 74 -12.42 -5.63 -14.45
CA VAL A 74 -13.46 -6.16 -13.56
C VAL A 74 -12.88 -7.18 -12.57
N ALA A 75 -12.05 -8.10 -13.05
CA ALA A 75 -11.36 -9.08 -12.20
C ALA A 75 -10.47 -8.39 -11.15
N ARG A 76 -9.74 -7.34 -11.52
CA ARG A 76 -8.90 -6.56 -10.60
C ARG A 76 -9.72 -5.81 -9.55
N PHE A 77 -10.87 -5.26 -9.93
CA PHE A 77 -11.78 -4.63 -8.99
C PHE A 77 -12.32 -5.63 -7.94
N ILE A 78 -12.79 -6.79 -8.41
CA ILE A 78 -13.26 -7.88 -7.52
C ILE A 78 -12.11 -8.40 -6.65
N ALA A 79 -10.91 -8.53 -7.21
CA ALA A 79 -9.71 -8.90 -6.45
C ALA A 79 -9.42 -7.90 -5.32
N GLY A 80 -9.58 -6.59 -5.58
CA GLY A 80 -9.44 -5.56 -4.58
C GLY A 80 -10.44 -5.72 -3.43
N ILE A 81 -11.72 -5.96 -3.74
CA ILE A 81 -12.77 -6.22 -2.74
C ILE A 81 -12.42 -7.48 -1.91
N ALA A 82 -12.01 -8.55 -2.56
CA ALA A 82 -11.65 -9.81 -1.90
C ALA A 82 -10.46 -9.63 -0.95
N VAL A 83 -9.41 -8.92 -1.38
CA VAL A 83 -8.23 -8.62 -0.55
C VAL A 83 -8.59 -7.72 0.63
N ALA A 84 -9.49 -6.74 0.45
CA ALA A 84 -10.00 -5.95 1.57
C ALA A 84 -10.67 -6.85 2.63
N GLY A 85 -11.44 -7.84 2.20
CA GLY A 85 -12.03 -8.83 3.10
C GLY A 85 -10.99 -9.60 3.89
N VAL A 86 -9.92 -10.04 3.23
CA VAL A 86 -8.80 -10.72 3.91
C VAL A 86 -8.20 -9.81 4.98
N PHE A 87 -7.91 -8.54 4.68
CA PHE A 87 -7.34 -7.61 5.64
C PHE A 87 -8.26 -7.34 6.83
N VAL A 88 -9.53 -7.01 6.57
CA VAL A 88 -10.52 -6.73 7.63
C VAL A 88 -10.65 -7.92 8.59
N ILE A 89 -10.69 -9.14 8.07
CA ILE A 89 -10.85 -10.34 8.88
C ILE A 89 -9.58 -10.63 9.70
N VAL A 90 -8.40 -10.58 9.09
CA VAL A 90 -7.13 -10.83 9.76
C VAL A 90 -6.90 -9.78 10.86
N GLU A 91 -7.11 -8.51 10.58
CA GLU A 91 -6.97 -7.44 11.56
C GLU A 91 -7.95 -7.60 12.72
N SER A 92 -9.20 -7.98 12.44
CA SER A 92 -10.20 -8.28 13.48
C SER A 92 -9.74 -9.43 14.39
N TRP A 93 -9.19 -10.51 13.84
CA TRP A 93 -8.62 -11.61 14.64
C TRP A 93 -7.41 -11.19 15.46
N LEU A 94 -6.53 -10.36 14.90
CA LEU A 94 -5.33 -9.88 15.60
C LEU A 94 -5.67 -8.97 16.79
N MET A 95 -6.76 -8.21 16.67
CA MET A 95 -7.22 -7.29 17.72
C MET A 95 -8.02 -8.01 18.82
N SER A 96 -8.50 -9.23 18.59
CA SER A 96 -9.22 -10.05 19.58
C SER A 96 -8.27 -10.73 20.58
N GLY A 97 -8.80 -11.13 21.72
CA GLY A 97 -8.07 -11.86 22.76
C GLY A 97 -7.20 -10.98 23.66
N ASP A 98 -6.20 -11.59 24.30
CA ASP A 98 -5.37 -10.96 25.33
C ASP A 98 -4.58 -9.74 24.81
N GLU A 99 -4.68 -8.63 25.55
CA GLU A 99 -4.04 -7.34 25.22
C GLU A 99 -2.50 -7.44 25.29
N ALA A 100 -1.94 -8.20 26.24
CA ALA A 100 -0.50 -8.33 26.40
C ALA A 100 0.18 -8.99 25.19
N SER A 101 -0.51 -9.91 24.51
CA SER A 101 0.01 -10.60 23.32
C SER A 101 -0.34 -9.89 21.99
N ARG A 102 -1.19 -8.86 22.01
CA ARG A 102 -1.63 -8.13 20.82
C ARG A 102 -0.46 -7.51 20.03
N ALA A 103 0.46 -6.85 20.74
CA ALA A 103 1.63 -6.24 20.11
C ALA A 103 2.51 -7.27 19.39
N LYS A 104 2.71 -8.46 19.99
CA LYS A 104 3.47 -9.55 19.38
C LYS A 104 2.76 -10.11 18.13
N ARG A 105 1.44 -10.31 18.19
CA ARG A 105 0.64 -10.78 17.04
C ARG A 105 0.71 -9.78 15.89
N LEU A 106 0.55 -8.48 16.18
CA LEU A 106 0.62 -7.42 15.17
C LEU A 106 2.01 -7.34 14.52
N SER A 107 3.08 -7.46 15.31
CA SER A 107 4.45 -7.48 14.79
C SER A 107 4.70 -8.68 13.87
N LEU A 108 4.21 -9.87 14.25
CA LEU A 108 4.32 -11.08 13.43
C LEU A 108 3.51 -10.95 12.12
N TYR A 109 2.32 -10.36 12.19
CA TYR A 109 1.51 -10.06 11.02
C TYR A 109 2.22 -9.11 10.05
N MET A 110 2.77 -8.01 10.54
CA MET A 110 3.51 -7.06 9.70
C MET A 110 4.77 -7.71 9.08
N LEU A 111 5.49 -8.52 9.83
CA LEU A 111 6.62 -9.29 9.31
C LEU A 111 6.17 -10.25 8.20
N SER A 112 5.06 -10.96 8.40
CA SER A 112 4.51 -11.89 7.40
C SER A 112 4.00 -11.14 6.17
N LEU A 113 3.34 -9.99 6.35
CA LEU A 113 2.82 -9.17 5.26
C LEU A 113 3.93 -8.61 4.38
N TYR A 114 4.93 -7.95 4.98
CA TYR A 114 6.05 -7.37 4.22
C TYR A 114 7.00 -8.46 3.71
N GLY A 115 7.31 -9.45 4.54
CA GLY A 115 8.17 -10.57 4.15
C GLY A 115 7.57 -11.40 3.01
N GLY A 116 6.30 -11.76 3.13
CA GLY A 116 5.56 -12.46 2.07
C GLY A 116 5.44 -11.63 0.78
N SER A 117 5.22 -10.30 0.93
CA SER A 117 5.18 -9.40 -0.22
C SER A 117 6.54 -9.31 -0.94
N ALA A 118 7.65 -9.21 -0.19
CA ALA A 118 9.00 -9.19 -0.75
C ALA A 118 9.35 -10.53 -1.44
N LEU A 119 9.05 -11.66 -0.78
CA LEU A 119 9.24 -13.00 -1.36
C LEU A 119 8.42 -13.17 -2.65
N GLY A 120 7.17 -12.65 -2.67
CA GLY A 120 6.34 -12.67 -3.88
C GLY A 120 6.92 -11.89 -5.05
N GLN A 121 7.70 -10.83 -4.80
CA GLN A 121 8.41 -10.11 -5.88
C GLN A 121 9.53 -10.93 -6.50
N PHE A 122 10.27 -11.70 -5.71
CA PHE A 122 11.27 -12.64 -6.26
C PHE A 122 10.65 -13.70 -7.16
N GLY A 123 9.36 -14.04 -6.93
CA GLY A 123 8.60 -14.92 -7.81
C GLY A 123 8.55 -14.45 -9.26
N ILE A 124 8.63 -13.15 -9.54
CA ILE A 124 8.68 -12.61 -10.91
C ILE A 124 9.92 -13.10 -11.64
N GLY A 125 11.09 -13.11 -10.98
CA GLY A 125 12.32 -13.61 -11.57
C GLY A 125 12.38 -15.13 -11.71
N ILE A 126 11.78 -15.88 -10.77
CA ILE A 126 11.83 -17.35 -10.74
C ILE A 126 10.83 -17.95 -11.71
N LEU A 127 9.59 -17.44 -11.74
CA LEU A 127 8.49 -17.98 -12.54
C LEU A 127 8.40 -17.36 -13.93
N GLY A 128 9.07 -16.23 -14.14
CA GLY A 128 8.95 -15.42 -15.35
C GLY A 128 7.65 -14.64 -15.42
N VAL A 129 7.43 -14.00 -16.57
CA VAL A 129 6.24 -13.17 -16.85
C VAL A 129 5.47 -13.69 -18.07
N SER A 130 5.78 -14.89 -18.55
CA SER A 130 5.16 -15.51 -19.72
C SER A 130 4.30 -16.70 -19.33
N GLY A 131 3.25 -16.96 -20.13
CA GLY A 131 2.37 -18.11 -19.97
C GLY A 131 1.52 -18.10 -18.70
N GLY A 132 0.94 -19.25 -18.37
CA GLY A 132 0.03 -19.43 -17.23
C GLY A 132 0.71 -19.77 -15.89
N VAL A 133 2.02 -20.08 -15.90
CA VAL A 133 2.75 -20.58 -14.72
C VAL A 133 2.65 -19.66 -13.49
N PRO A 134 2.85 -18.32 -13.60
CA PRO A 134 2.72 -17.43 -12.46
C PRO A 134 1.31 -17.44 -11.86
N PHE A 135 0.27 -17.51 -12.69
CA PHE A 135 -1.12 -17.55 -12.21
C PHE A 135 -1.43 -18.86 -11.49
N ILE A 136 -0.92 -19.99 -12.00
CA ILE A 136 -1.05 -21.31 -11.35
C ILE A 136 -0.36 -21.28 -9.99
N ALA A 137 0.86 -20.77 -9.91
CA ALA A 137 1.61 -20.69 -8.66
C ALA A 137 0.88 -19.83 -7.61
N ILE A 138 0.40 -18.64 -7.99
CA ILE A 138 -0.37 -17.76 -7.10
C ILE A 138 -1.65 -18.44 -6.63
N THR A 139 -2.40 -19.04 -7.55
CA THR A 139 -3.64 -19.76 -7.24
C THR A 139 -3.39 -20.91 -6.27
N THR A 140 -2.33 -21.70 -6.51
CA THR A 140 -1.93 -22.81 -5.63
C THR A 140 -1.63 -22.32 -4.22
N LEU A 141 -0.87 -21.23 -4.06
CA LEU A 141 -0.58 -20.65 -2.75
C LEU A 141 -1.85 -20.18 -2.03
N ILE A 142 -2.79 -19.55 -2.75
CA ILE A 142 -4.08 -19.12 -2.18
C ILE A 142 -4.90 -20.34 -1.73
N LEU A 143 -4.96 -21.38 -2.56
CA LEU A 143 -5.67 -22.63 -2.23
C LEU A 143 -5.03 -23.32 -1.01
N MET A 144 -3.70 -23.37 -0.92
CA MET A 144 -3.01 -23.88 0.26
C MET A 144 -3.36 -23.10 1.52
N ALA A 145 -3.37 -21.76 1.46
CA ALA A 145 -3.81 -20.92 2.56
C ALA A 145 -5.27 -21.20 2.97
N MET A 146 -6.14 -21.42 1.98
CA MET A 146 -7.55 -21.76 2.23
C MET A 146 -7.69 -23.13 2.89
N LEU A 147 -6.90 -24.13 2.48
CA LEU A 147 -6.87 -25.46 3.11
C LEU A 147 -6.43 -25.36 4.56
N VAL A 148 -5.37 -24.63 4.86
CA VAL A 148 -4.91 -24.42 6.25
C VAL A 148 -6.05 -23.88 7.12
N LEU A 149 -6.81 -22.91 6.64
CA LEU A 149 -7.95 -22.33 7.37
C LEU A 149 -9.11 -23.32 7.59
N LEU A 150 -9.28 -24.29 6.70
CA LEU A 150 -10.33 -25.31 6.87
C LEU A 150 -10.00 -26.31 7.99
N PHE A 151 -8.71 -26.51 8.29
CA PHE A 151 -8.26 -27.45 9.31
C PHE A 151 -7.95 -26.80 10.69
N ILE A 152 -7.84 -25.48 10.76
CA ILE A 152 -7.56 -24.78 12.03
C ILE A 152 -8.88 -24.29 12.63
N ASP A 153 -9.14 -24.69 13.87
CA ASP A 153 -10.21 -24.10 14.68
C ASP A 153 -9.71 -22.82 15.34
N CYS A 154 -10.26 -21.69 14.89
CA CYS A 154 -10.00 -20.38 15.48
C CYS A 154 -11.26 -19.87 16.20
N GLU A 155 -11.11 -19.40 17.43
CA GLU A 155 -12.16 -18.66 18.12
C GLU A 155 -12.53 -17.41 17.31
N GLN A 156 -13.85 -17.16 17.20
CA GLN A 156 -14.33 -15.99 16.44
C GLN A 156 -14.41 -14.78 17.38
N PRO A 157 -13.85 -13.63 16.97
CA PRO A 157 -13.93 -12.42 17.79
C PRO A 157 -15.37 -11.90 17.88
N ASN A 158 -15.72 -11.37 19.05
CA ASN A 158 -16.96 -10.61 19.20
C ASN A 158 -16.78 -9.23 18.58
N SER A 159 -17.73 -8.80 17.74
CA SER A 159 -17.72 -7.49 17.12
C SER A 159 -18.03 -6.39 18.14
N HIS A 160 -17.11 -5.46 18.38
CA HIS A 160 -17.36 -4.24 19.16
C HIS A 160 -17.87 -3.12 18.26
N GLU A 161 -18.89 -2.41 18.72
CA GLU A 161 -19.39 -1.21 18.02
C GLU A 161 -18.40 -0.04 18.21
N SER A 162 -17.94 0.53 17.11
CA SER A 162 -17.15 1.77 17.10
C SER A 162 -18.06 2.98 16.87
N THR A 163 -17.79 4.08 17.55
CA THR A 163 -18.56 5.33 17.41
C THR A 163 -18.01 6.15 16.23
N ALA A 164 -18.82 6.39 15.23
CA ALA A 164 -18.41 7.17 14.04
C ALA A 164 -18.22 8.66 14.35
N LEU A 165 -17.15 9.28 13.79
CA LEU A 165 -16.95 10.73 13.82
C LEU A 165 -18.03 11.45 13.03
N SER A 166 -18.53 12.57 13.56
CA SER A 166 -19.39 13.47 12.81
C SER A 166 -18.57 14.30 11.80
N PHE A 167 -19.22 14.78 10.73
CA PHE A 167 -18.55 15.64 9.73
C PHE A 167 -17.85 16.86 10.32
N LYS A 168 -18.41 17.46 11.38
CA LYS A 168 -17.82 18.60 12.08
C LYS A 168 -16.54 18.24 12.84
N GLN A 169 -16.40 17.00 13.27
CA GLN A 169 -15.19 16.51 13.94
C GLN A 169 -14.12 16.14 12.91
N ILE A 170 -14.51 15.59 11.77
CA ILE A 170 -13.62 15.30 10.65
C ILE A 170 -12.94 16.58 10.13
N SER A 171 -13.68 17.70 10.02
CA SER A 171 -13.14 18.98 9.55
C SER A 171 -12.11 19.62 10.53
N LYS A 172 -12.04 19.12 11.77
CA LYS A 172 -11.05 19.57 12.77
C LYS A 172 -9.76 18.74 12.74
N LEU A 173 -9.71 17.65 11.97
CA LEU A 173 -8.49 16.86 11.84
C LEU A 173 -7.39 17.65 11.14
N SER A 174 -6.16 17.32 11.48
CA SER A 174 -4.97 17.96 10.91
C SER A 174 -4.95 17.84 9.38
N HIS A 175 -5.04 18.97 8.66
CA HIS A 175 -4.91 18.99 7.20
C HIS A 175 -3.58 18.40 6.72
N ALA A 176 -2.51 18.62 7.49
CA ALA A 176 -1.20 18.07 7.18
C ALA A 176 -1.21 16.52 7.23
N ALA A 177 -1.95 15.95 8.19
CA ALA A 177 -2.12 14.50 8.27
C ALA A 177 -2.91 13.94 7.08
N ILE A 178 -4.02 14.59 6.72
CA ILE A 178 -4.84 14.18 5.56
C ILE A 178 -4.02 14.22 4.28
N ILE A 179 -3.32 15.34 4.03
CA ILE A 179 -2.44 15.50 2.85
C ILE A 179 -1.32 14.45 2.86
N GLY A 180 -0.70 14.21 4.02
CA GLY A 180 0.32 13.16 4.17
C GLY A 180 -0.20 11.77 3.79
N CYS A 181 -1.42 11.43 4.22
CA CYS A 181 -2.06 10.15 3.84
C CYS A 181 -2.37 10.08 2.35
N VAL A 182 -2.94 11.15 1.76
CA VAL A 182 -3.21 11.20 0.32
C VAL A 182 -1.94 11.03 -0.50
N VAL A 183 -0.86 11.75 -0.15
CA VAL A 183 0.42 11.66 -0.87
C VAL A 183 1.08 10.30 -0.68
N SER A 184 0.99 9.70 0.51
CA SER A 184 1.46 8.33 0.71
C SER A 184 0.71 7.35 -0.22
N GLY A 185 -0.61 7.49 -0.35
CA GLY A 185 -1.40 6.72 -1.30
C GLY A 185 -1.00 6.97 -2.75
N LEU A 186 -0.88 8.23 -3.15
CA LEU A 186 -0.46 8.64 -4.50
C LEU A 186 0.89 8.02 -4.89
N THR A 187 1.86 8.04 -3.99
CA THR A 187 3.21 7.52 -4.25
C THR A 187 3.25 6.00 -4.23
N LEU A 188 2.71 5.35 -3.21
CA LEU A 188 2.73 3.88 -3.12
C LEU A 188 1.84 3.22 -4.17
N GLY A 189 0.67 3.80 -4.49
CA GLY A 189 -0.18 3.32 -5.58
C GLY A 189 0.54 3.34 -6.93
N ALA A 190 1.24 4.44 -7.23
CA ALA A 190 2.04 4.56 -8.44
C ALA A 190 3.25 3.61 -8.45
N ILE A 191 3.96 3.46 -7.35
CA ILE A 191 5.10 2.54 -7.24
C ILE A 191 4.65 1.10 -7.49
N TYR A 192 3.62 0.63 -6.81
CA TYR A 192 3.14 -0.75 -7.00
C TYR A 192 2.53 -1.00 -8.38
N GLY A 193 1.89 0.01 -8.97
CA GLY A 193 1.23 -0.10 -10.27
C GLY A 193 2.17 0.04 -11.46
N LEU A 194 3.11 0.99 -11.42
CA LEU A 194 3.86 1.43 -12.58
C LEU A 194 5.38 1.28 -12.48
N MET A 195 5.98 1.14 -11.28
CA MET A 195 7.42 0.96 -11.15
C MET A 195 7.97 -0.26 -11.92
N PRO A 196 7.28 -1.42 -11.94
CA PRO A 196 7.73 -2.54 -12.77
C PRO A 196 7.78 -2.19 -14.26
N VAL A 197 6.82 -1.41 -14.76
CA VAL A 197 6.78 -0.93 -16.16
C VAL A 197 7.90 0.06 -16.42
N GLU A 198 8.13 1.00 -15.49
CA GLU A 198 9.24 1.97 -15.58
C GLU A 198 10.60 1.26 -15.67
N LEU A 199 10.81 0.24 -14.84
CA LEU A 199 12.04 -0.56 -14.86
C LEU A 199 12.17 -1.39 -16.15
N ALA A 200 11.08 -1.95 -16.66
CA ALA A 200 11.07 -2.68 -17.94
C ALA A 200 11.38 -1.74 -19.12
N ASN A 201 10.84 -0.52 -19.12
CA ASN A 201 11.14 0.51 -20.13
C ASN A 201 12.63 0.91 -20.13
N ARG A 202 13.30 0.81 -18.97
CA ARG A 202 14.76 0.98 -18.83
C ARG A 202 15.56 -0.27 -19.24
N LYS A 203 14.91 -1.29 -19.85
CA LYS A 203 15.51 -2.54 -20.32
C LYS A 203 16.14 -3.38 -19.20
N ILE A 204 15.63 -3.26 -17.98
CA ILE A 204 16.03 -4.10 -16.85
C ILE A 204 15.36 -5.47 -17.00
N SER A 205 16.10 -6.54 -16.70
CA SER A 205 15.58 -7.90 -16.80
C SER A 205 14.42 -8.15 -15.81
N HIS A 206 13.49 -9.02 -16.15
CA HIS A 206 12.36 -9.33 -15.25
C HIS A 206 12.82 -9.90 -13.91
N GLN A 207 13.94 -10.62 -13.88
CA GLN A 207 14.55 -11.13 -12.65
C GLN A 207 15.02 -9.98 -11.75
N ASP A 208 15.69 -8.99 -12.33
CA ASP A 208 16.17 -7.83 -11.61
C ASP A 208 15.02 -6.92 -11.16
N ILE A 209 13.96 -6.79 -11.98
CA ILE A 209 12.75 -6.06 -11.60
C ILE A 209 12.14 -6.64 -10.33
N GLY A 210 11.99 -7.97 -10.25
CA GLY A 210 11.51 -8.64 -9.04
C GLY A 210 12.37 -8.32 -7.82
N THR A 211 13.68 -8.40 -7.96
CA THR A 211 14.65 -8.07 -6.90
C THR A 211 14.55 -6.61 -6.47
N LEU A 212 14.50 -5.68 -7.41
CA LEU A 212 14.39 -4.25 -7.15
C LEU A 212 13.08 -3.89 -6.44
N MET A 213 11.96 -4.50 -6.85
CA MET A 213 10.68 -4.32 -6.17
C MET A 213 10.67 -4.94 -4.77
N ALA A 214 11.36 -6.06 -4.56
CA ALA A 214 11.56 -6.62 -3.23
C ALA A 214 12.36 -5.67 -2.33
N LEU A 215 13.39 -5.01 -2.84
CA LEU A 215 14.18 -4.02 -2.10
C LEU A 215 13.34 -2.79 -1.68
N VAL A 216 12.43 -2.31 -2.52
CA VAL A 216 11.46 -1.25 -2.14
C VAL A 216 10.66 -1.69 -0.92
N ILE A 217 10.13 -2.91 -0.92
CA ILE A 217 9.31 -3.43 0.18
C ILE A 217 10.16 -3.66 1.45
N LEU A 218 11.37 -4.19 1.30
CA LEU A 218 12.29 -4.38 2.42
C LEU A 218 12.72 -3.03 3.04
N GLY A 219 12.93 -1.99 2.23
CA GLY A 219 13.14 -0.63 2.72
C GLY A 219 11.95 -0.16 3.55
N GLY A 220 10.73 -0.39 3.05
CA GLY A 220 9.49 -0.09 3.75
C GLY A 220 9.31 -0.86 5.07
N MET A 221 9.78 -2.11 5.13
CA MET A 221 9.77 -2.92 6.36
C MET A 221 10.77 -2.38 7.39
N LEU A 222 12.00 -2.13 6.97
CA LEU A 222 13.07 -1.70 7.86
C LEU A 222 12.91 -0.28 8.41
N VAL A 223 12.16 0.58 7.73
CA VAL A 223 11.91 1.95 8.21
C VAL A 223 10.92 2.00 9.38
N GLN A 224 10.06 0.99 9.59
CA GLN A 224 9.01 1.03 10.62
C GLN A 224 9.55 1.26 12.04
N PRO A 225 10.57 0.50 12.54
CA PRO A 225 11.15 0.77 13.86
C PRO A 225 11.85 2.13 13.92
N MET A 226 12.41 2.62 12.81
CA MET A 226 13.02 3.95 12.75
C MET A 226 11.96 5.05 12.93
N VAL A 227 10.84 4.96 12.23
CA VAL A 227 9.71 5.89 12.37
C VAL A 227 9.20 5.91 13.81
N THR A 228 9.01 4.74 14.41
CA THR A 228 8.55 4.61 15.80
C THR A 228 9.50 5.29 16.79
N THR A 229 10.81 5.14 16.56
CA THR A 229 11.83 5.75 17.41
C THR A 229 11.92 7.26 17.19
N LEU A 230 12.01 7.71 15.93
CA LEU A 230 12.16 9.12 15.57
C LEU A 230 10.94 9.98 15.94
N ASN A 231 9.74 9.41 15.91
CA ASN A 231 8.50 10.06 16.36
C ASN A 231 8.56 10.54 17.84
N LYS A 232 9.46 9.98 18.66
CA LYS A 232 9.66 10.39 20.04
C LYS A 232 10.50 11.66 20.18
N TYR A 233 11.35 11.94 19.19
CA TYR A 233 12.36 13.01 19.26
C TYR A 233 12.09 14.18 18.31
N MET A 234 11.26 14.00 17.30
CA MET A 234 11.02 14.99 16.25
C MET A 234 9.52 15.28 16.09
N ALA A 235 9.20 16.53 15.80
CA ALA A 235 7.83 16.89 15.38
C ALA A 235 7.46 16.13 14.10
N ARG A 236 6.26 15.58 14.04
CA ARG A 236 5.82 14.68 12.98
C ARG A 236 5.85 15.31 11.58
N THR A 237 5.56 16.62 11.49
CA THR A 237 5.67 17.39 10.23
C THR A 237 7.12 17.47 9.74
N VAL A 238 8.08 17.70 10.67
CA VAL A 238 9.52 17.73 10.35
C VAL A 238 10.02 16.35 9.95
N LEU A 239 9.57 15.31 10.67
CA LEU A 239 9.92 13.92 10.34
C LEU A 239 9.40 13.53 8.96
N MET A 240 8.19 13.95 8.61
CA MET A 240 7.63 13.72 7.27
C MET A 240 8.44 14.44 6.19
N ALA A 241 8.84 15.69 6.41
CA ALA A 241 9.71 16.43 5.50
C ALA A 241 11.08 15.74 5.35
N PHE A 242 11.65 15.20 6.42
CA PHE A 242 12.91 14.43 6.38
C PHE A 242 12.79 13.20 5.45
N PHE A 243 11.72 12.41 5.57
CA PHE A 243 11.51 11.28 4.68
C PHE A 243 11.19 11.68 3.24
N CYS A 244 10.54 12.82 3.01
CA CYS A 244 10.39 13.38 1.66
C CYS A 244 11.77 13.74 1.06
N ILE A 245 12.67 14.37 1.83
CA ILE A 245 14.04 14.67 1.39
C ILE A 245 14.81 13.39 1.07
N LEU A 246 14.68 12.35 1.91
CA LEU A 246 15.29 11.05 1.66
C LEU A 246 14.81 10.45 0.33
N GLY A 247 13.51 10.54 0.04
CA GLY A 247 12.91 10.08 -1.21
C GLY A 247 13.41 10.89 -2.43
N ILE A 248 13.48 12.21 -2.30
CA ILE A 248 14.06 13.10 -3.34
C ILE A 248 15.52 12.73 -3.61
N PHE A 249 16.31 12.55 -2.56
CA PHE A 249 17.71 12.11 -2.67
C PHE A 249 17.81 10.75 -3.36
N SER A 250 16.98 9.78 -2.98
CA SER A 250 16.98 8.45 -3.59
C SER A 250 16.68 8.49 -5.09
N ILE A 251 15.72 9.31 -5.50
CA ILE A 251 15.40 9.53 -6.92
C ILE A 251 16.59 10.18 -7.63
N GLY A 252 17.23 11.18 -7.01
CA GLY A 252 18.42 11.84 -7.53
C GLY A 252 19.55 10.86 -7.84
N LEU A 253 19.77 9.85 -6.99
CA LEU A 253 20.76 8.80 -7.21
C LEU A 253 20.53 8.03 -8.52
N THR A 254 19.28 7.81 -8.92
CA THR A 254 18.94 7.10 -10.15
C THR A 254 19.28 7.89 -11.43
N PHE A 255 19.48 9.21 -11.33
CA PHE A 255 19.89 10.07 -12.44
C PHE A 255 21.40 10.26 -12.52
N VAL A 256 22.11 10.12 -11.40
CA VAL A 256 23.57 10.31 -11.33
C VAL A 256 24.34 9.07 -11.81
N SER A 257 23.79 7.87 -11.61
CA SER A 257 24.47 6.62 -11.94
C SER A 257 23.50 5.57 -12.49
N SER A 258 23.95 4.90 -13.56
CA SER A 258 23.27 3.73 -14.15
C SER A 258 23.73 2.39 -13.54
N SER A 259 24.57 2.42 -12.50
CA SER A 259 25.02 1.21 -11.81
C SER A 259 23.84 0.47 -11.15
N ALA A 260 23.78 -0.85 -11.33
CA ALA A 260 22.76 -1.69 -10.72
C ALA A 260 22.75 -1.59 -9.18
N VAL A 261 23.92 -1.45 -8.57
CA VAL A 261 24.05 -1.30 -7.11
C VAL A 261 23.46 0.04 -6.65
N VAL A 262 23.72 1.13 -7.38
CA VAL A 262 23.18 2.45 -7.06
C VAL A 262 21.66 2.46 -7.24
N LEU A 263 21.15 1.83 -8.28
CA LEU A 263 19.71 1.69 -8.50
C LEU A 263 19.03 0.87 -7.40
N ALA A 264 19.67 -0.23 -6.98
CA ALA A 264 19.18 -1.06 -5.87
C ALA A 264 19.13 -0.26 -4.55
N ALA A 265 20.19 0.46 -4.22
CA ALA A 265 20.26 1.33 -3.03
C ALA A 265 19.21 2.46 -3.11
N ALA A 266 19.06 3.09 -4.28
CA ALA A 266 18.07 4.14 -4.51
C ALA A 266 16.65 3.63 -4.28
N LEU A 267 16.27 2.49 -4.86
CA LEU A 267 14.93 1.93 -4.70
C LEU A 267 14.67 1.46 -3.25
N PHE A 268 15.68 0.93 -2.58
CA PHE A 268 15.59 0.61 -1.15
C PHE A 268 15.31 1.86 -0.30
N LEU A 269 16.05 2.95 -0.52
CA LEU A 269 15.84 4.24 0.15
C LEU A 269 14.50 4.88 -0.22
N LEU A 270 14.06 4.75 -1.48
CA LEU A 270 12.74 5.20 -1.91
C LEU A 270 11.64 4.44 -1.16
N GLY A 271 11.80 3.14 -0.97
CA GLY A 271 10.92 2.33 -0.15
C GLY A 271 10.87 2.83 1.29
N MET A 272 12.02 3.05 1.93
CA MET A 272 12.07 3.64 3.28
C MET A 272 11.30 4.97 3.34
N ALA A 273 11.53 5.85 2.38
CA ALA A 273 10.91 7.17 2.34
C ALA A 273 9.38 7.09 2.21
N THR A 274 8.89 6.37 1.22
CA THR A 274 7.46 6.34 0.88
C THR A 274 6.61 5.56 1.88
N PHE A 275 7.12 4.46 2.42
CA PHE A 275 6.41 3.68 3.45
C PHE A 275 6.42 4.35 4.84
N ALA A 276 7.32 5.29 5.10
CA ALA A 276 7.32 6.07 6.33
C ALA A 276 6.17 7.10 6.40
N LEU A 277 5.71 7.62 5.26
CA LEU A 277 4.77 8.74 5.22
C LEU A 277 3.43 8.42 5.90
N TYR A 278 2.84 7.25 5.61
CA TYR A 278 1.52 6.88 6.13
C TYR A 278 1.49 6.74 7.67
N PRO A 279 2.37 5.96 8.32
CA PRO A 279 2.37 5.86 9.77
C PRO A 279 2.69 7.19 10.47
N ILE A 280 3.53 8.05 9.89
CA ILE A 280 3.78 9.39 10.44
C ILE A 280 2.52 10.25 10.33
N ALA A 281 1.82 10.20 9.18
CA ALA A 281 0.60 10.95 8.96
C ALA A 281 -0.54 10.52 9.91
N ILE A 282 -0.71 9.21 10.16
CA ILE A 282 -1.67 8.70 11.16
C ILE A 282 -1.34 9.26 12.54
N ASN A 283 -0.09 9.16 12.97
CA ASN A 283 0.33 9.67 14.27
C ASN A 283 0.10 11.19 14.40
N LEU A 284 0.30 11.95 13.31
CA LEU A 284 0.00 13.37 13.25
C LEU A 284 -1.50 13.66 13.32
N GLY A 285 -2.32 12.83 12.67
CA GLY A 285 -3.78 12.97 12.65
C GLY A 285 -4.44 12.59 13.97
N CYS A 286 -3.82 11.73 14.76
CA CYS A 286 -4.31 11.31 16.09
C CYS A 286 -3.75 12.14 17.24
N GLU A 287 -2.85 13.10 16.96
CA GLU A 287 -2.21 13.91 17.99
C GLU A 287 -3.23 14.80 18.70
N GLY A 288 -3.26 14.70 20.05
CA GLY A 288 -4.16 15.50 20.89
C GLY A 288 -5.65 15.12 20.80
N LEU A 289 -5.99 14.00 20.15
CA LEU A 289 -7.36 13.48 20.12
C LEU A 289 -7.65 12.63 21.37
N ASP A 290 -8.89 12.74 21.86
CA ASP A 290 -9.44 11.86 22.87
C ASP A 290 -9.48 10.40 22.32
N GLU A 291 -9.14 9.40 23.15
CA GLU A 291 -9.03 7.99 22.77
C GLU A 291 -10.26 7.44 22.04
N ARG A 292 -11.47 7.88 22.43
CA ARG A 292 -12.74 7.50 21.79
C ARG A 292 -12.84 7.88 20.31
N PHE A 293 -12.05 8.87 19.85
CA PHE A 293 -12.06 9.33 18.45
C PHE A 293 -10.92 8.79 17.61
N ILE A 294 -9.92 8.13 18.21
CA ILE A 294 -8.74 7.63 17.50
C ILE A 294 -9.13 6.66 16.38
N VAL A 295 -10.02 5.71 16.65
CA VAL A 295 -10.47 4.71 15.64
C VAL A 295 -11.09 5.41 14.43
N SER A 296 -11.99 6.36 14.67
CA SER A 296 -12.67 7.06 13.58
C SER A 296 -11.72 8.00 12.82
N ALA A 297 -10.75 8.64 13.52
CA ALA A 297 -9.71 9.44 12.87
C ALA A 297 -8.83 8.57 11.98
N THR A 298 -8.43 7.39 12.45
CA THR A 298 -7.64 6.42 11.66
C THR A 298 -8.41 5.96 10.41
N GLN A 299 -9.73 5.76 10.51
CA GLN A 299 -10.57 5.42 9.33
C GLN A 299 -10.55 6.55 8.29
N VAL A 300 -10.65 7.82 8.72
CA VAL A 300 -10.56 8.98 7.79
C VAL A 300 -9.18 9.04 7.13
N MET A 301 -8.12 8.77 7.88
CA MET A 301 -6.75 8.73 7.34
C MET A 301 -6.57 7.58 6.33
N LEU A 302 -7.10 6.39 6.63
CA LEU A 302 -7.09 5.24 5.72
C LEU A 302 -7.90 5.54 4.46
N PHE A 303 -9.06 6.18 4.57
CA PHE A 303 -9.85 6.62 3.43
C PHE A 303 -9.06 7.60 2.56
N SER A 304 -8.41 8.60 3.17
CA SER A 304 -7.58 9.57 2.47
C SER A 304 -6.41 8.91 1.72
N TYR A 305 -5.72 7.96 2.37
CA TYR A 305 -4.71 7.12 1.74
C TYR A 305 -5.25 6.34 0.54
N SER A 306 -6.43 5.74 0.70
CA SER A 306 -7.05 4.94 -0.35
C SER A 306 -7.45 5.78 -1.57
N VAL A 307 -7.97 6.99 -1.36
CA VAL A 307 -8.24 7.95 -2.45
C VAL A 307 -6.94 8.27 -3.21
N GLY A 308 -5.85 8.53 -2.49
CA GLY A 308 -4.53 8.70 -3.09
C GLY A 308 -4.07 7.49 -3.89
N SER A 309 -4.25 6.28 -3.34
CA SER A 309 -3.84 5.03 -3.99
C SER A 309 -4.62 4.73 -5.27
N VAL A 310 -5.89 5.11 -5.32
CA VAL A 310 -6.72 5.00 -6.54
C VAL A 310 -6.26 6.00 -7.59
N ALA A 311 -6.01 7.24 -7.21
CA ALA A 311 -5.62 8.31 -8.14
C ALA A 311 -4.16 8.18 -8.63
N GLY A 312 -3.26 7.67 -7.75
CA GLY A 312 -1.82 7.62 -7.97
C GLY A 312 -1.39 7.04 -9.31
N PRO A 313 -1.77 5.80 -9.65
CA PRO A 313 -1.37 5.18 -10.90
C PRO A 313 -1.84 5.95 -12.14
N VAL A 314 -3.09 6.41 -12.17
CA VAL A 314 -3.66 7.16 -13.32
C VAL A 314 -3.01 8.53 -13.49
N VAL A 315 -2.71 9.23 -12.39
CA VAL A 315 -2.01 10.51 -12.45
C VAL A 315 -0.57 10.30 -12.87
N ALA A 316 0.13 9.33 -12.30
CA ALA A 316 1.52 9.02 -12.63
C ALA A 316 1.71 8.59 -14.09
N ASP A 317 0.74 7.87 -14.65
CA ASP A 317 0.76 7.38 -16.03
C ASP A 317 0.93 8.51 -17.06
N LYS A 318 0.36 9.69 -16.79
CA LYS A 318 0.51 10.88 -17.64
C LYS A 318 1.97 11.36 -17.73
N PHE A 319 2.80 10.96 -16.81
CA PHE A 319 4.23 11.29 -16.77
C PHE A 319 5.11 10.22 -17.42
N MET A 320 4.60 8.98 -17.59
CA MET A 320 5.38 7.83 -18.09
C MET A 320 6.01 8.07 -19.47
N GLY A 321 5.35 8.85 -20.34
CA GLY A 321 5.88 9.23 -21.67
C GLY A 321 6.87 10.39 -21.66
N GLN A 322 7.16 11.00 -20.51
CA GLN A 322 8.06 12.16 -20.39
C GLN A 322 9.49 11.72 -20.05
N MET A 323 10.45 12.66 -20.18
CA MET A 323 11.89 12.40 -20.04
C MET A 323 12.28 11.73 -18.70
N HIS A 324 11.53 11.95 -17.64
CA HIS A 324 11.82 11.39 -16.30
C HIS A 324 10.77 10.37 -15.80
N GLY A 325 9.74 10.12 -16.58
CA GLY A 325 8.74 9.10 -16.31
C GLY A 325 8.13 9.13 -14.90
N LEU A 326 7.95 7.95 -14.34
CA LEU A 326 7.42 7.75 -12.99
C LEU A 326 8.28 8.45 -11.91
N LEU A 327 9.60 8.43 -12.06
CA LEU A 327 10.49 9.04 -11.08
C LEU A 327 10.34 10.56 -11.00
N GLY A 328 10.07 11.22 -12.14
CA GLY A 328 9.75 12.65 -12.17
C GLY A 328 8.46 12.98 -11.43
N TYR A 329 7.43 12.16 -11.59
CA TYR A 329 6.19 12.28 -10.83
C TYR A 329 6.42 12.13 -9.31
N LEU A 330 7.14 11.08 -8.90
CA LEU A 330 7.44 10.84 -7.49
C LEU A 330 8.28 11.97 -6.88
N PHE A 331 9.26 12.48 -7.64
CA PHE A 331 10.06 13.64 -7.24
C PHE A 331 9.18 14.87 -6.98
N ALA A 332 8.30 15.22 -7.91
CA ALA A 332 7.41 16.37 -7.79
C ALA A 332 6.45 16.21 -6.58
N ALA A 333 5.86 15.03 -6.40
CA ALA A 333 4.96 14.75 -5.29
C ALA A 333 5.67 14.88 -3.93
N LEU A 334 6.86 14.30 -3.80
CA LEU A 334 7.66 14.36 -2.57
C LEU A 334 8.17 15.78 -2.30
N LEU A 335 8.60 16.51 -3.33
CA LEU A 335 9.06 17.90 -3.19
C LEU A 335 7.93 18.82 -2.72
N ALA A 336 6.77 18.75 -3.37
CA ALA A 336 5.59 19.53 -2.96
C ALA A 336 5.19 19.23 -1.52
N THR A 337 5.21 17.94 -1.14
CA THR A 337 4.89 17.52 0.24
C THR A 337 5.93 18.00 1.24
N CYS A 338 7.23 17.92 0.90
CA CYS A 338 8.31 18.43 1.74
C CYS A 338 8.11 19.93 2.05
N ILE A 339 7.90 20.75 1.02
CA ILE A 339 7.67 22.19 1.16
C ILE A 339 6.45 22.45 2.04
N TYR A 340 5.33 21.75 1.77
CA TYR A 340 4.10 21.89 2.55
C TYR A 340 4.31 21.54 4.03
N MET A 341 5.01 20.44 4.32
CA MET A 341 5.26 20.00 5.70
C MET A 341 6.21 20.93 6.47
N LEU A 342 7.20 21.51 5.79
CA LEU A 342 8.06 22.55 6.41
C LEU A 342 7.28 23.82 6.74
N ILE A 343 6.38 24.27 5.87
CA ILE A 343 5.50 25.42 6.13
C ILE A 343 4.55 25.11 7.31
N ALA A 344 3.98 23.90 7.35
CA ALA A 344 3.12 23.48 8.45
C ALA A 344 3.88 23.43 9.78
N ALA A 345 5.13 22.97 9.78
CA ALA A 345 5.99 22.93 10.96
C ALA A 345 6.29 24.33 11.52
N THR A 346 6.55 25.32 10.66
CA THR A 346 6.79 26.70 11.09
C THR A 346 5.55 27.34 11.69
N LYS A 347 4.37 27.13 11.09
CA LYS A 347 3.10 27.64 11.63
C LYS A 347 2.77 27.07 13.01
N SER A 348 2.98 25.77 13.21
CA SER A 348 2.76 25.13 14.52
C SER A 348 3.68 25.71 15.61
N LYS A 349 4.95 25.97 15.30
CA LYS A 349 5.87 26.63 16.24
C LYS A 349 5.42 28.05 16.60
N HIS A 350 4.95 28.84 15.64
CA HIS A 350 4.46 30.20 15.89
C HIS A 350 3.20 30.23 16.77
N GLN A 351 2.27 29.27 16.58
CA GLN A 351 1.08 29.16 17.43
C GLN A 351 1.44 28.78 18.86
N MET A 352 2.35 27.84 19.09
CA MET A 352 2.85 27.51 20.42
C MET A 352 3.59 28.66 21.09
N ALA A 353 4.35 29.45 20.34
CA ALA A 353 5.07 30.63 20.89
C ALA A 353 4.13 31.81 21.17
N ALA A 354 3.00 31.92 20.49
CA ALA A 354 2.00 32.97 20.70
C ALA A 354 1.00 32.65 21.84
N GLY A 355 1.08 31.47 22.48
CA GLY A 355 0.19 31.07 23.57
C GLY A 355 -1.25 30.84 23.16
N LEU A 356 -1.50 30.56 21.87
CA LEU A 356 -2.82 30.26 21.29
C LEU A 356 -3.01 28.77 21.14
#